data_d957cca381a262c647a1d51285aac42c
#
_entry.id   d957cca381a262c647a1d51285aac42c
#
_cell.length_a   1.000
_cell.length_b   1.000
_cell.length_c   1.000
_cell.angle_alpha   90.00
_cell.angle_beta   90.00
_cell.angle_gamma   90.00
#
_symmetry.space_group_name_H-M   'P 1'
#
loop_
_entity.id
_entity.type
_entity.pdbx_description
1 polymer ?
#
loop_
_entity_poly.entity_id
_entity_poly.type
_entity_poly.pdbx_seq_one_letter_code
_entity_poly.pdbx_strand_id
1 'polypeptide(L)'
;NGELTRRGFDAIPDVAGNEPIFARLIFESLSVRYAAALASLEQMLDVKLTGIHMLGGANRNKLLVRLTEERTGLKIQIGQTESTTVGNLAVQLASSENGGRPVDAASICKWAKVLCEE
;
A
#
# COMPACT_ATOMS: atom_id res chain seq x y z
N ASN A 1 8.41 14.00 17.68
CA ASN A 1 9.57 14.34 18.52
C ASN A 1 9.57 13.62 19.87
N GLY A 2 8.44 13.48 20.58
CA GLY A 2 8.39 12.83 21.90
C GLY A 2 8.97 11.42 21.95
N GLU A 3 8.83 10.63 20.89
CA GLU A 3 9.41 9.30 20.78
C GLU A 3 10.94 9.36 20.55
N LEU A 4 11.43 10.31 19.77
CA LEU A 4 12.88 10.52 19.58
C LEU A 4 13.56 10.83 20.90
N THR A 5 13.02 11.79 21.65
CA THR A 5 13.54 12.17 22.96
C THR A 5 13.52 11.01 23.96
N ARG A 6 12.44 10.20 23.96
CA ARG A 6 12.33 9.01 24.81
C ARG A 6 13.37 7.94 24.51
N ARG A 7 13.84 7.86 23.27
CA ARG A 7 14.92 6.95 22.82
C ARG A 7 16.32 7.55 22.90
N GLY A 8 16.47 8.74 23.48
CA GLY A 8 17.76 9.41 23.65
C GLY A 8 18.28 10.11 22.40
N PHE A 9 17.43 10.39 21.43
CA PHE A 9 17.77 11.20 20.25
C PHE A 9 17.33 12.64 20.44
N ASP A 10 18.08 13.56 19.83
CA ASP A 10 17.69 14.97 19.81
C ASP A 10 16.35 15.16 19.06
N ALA A 11 15.53 16.07 19.57
CA ALA A 11 14.30 16.45 18.90
C ALA A 11 14.64 17.19 17.60
N ILE A 12 13.92 16.85 16.52
CA ILE A 12 14.00 17.61 15.27
C ILE A 12 13.32 18.96 15.50
N PRO A 13 14.01 20.11 15.32
CA PRO A 13 13.39 21.40 15.48
C PRO A 13 12.19 21.58 14.54
N ASP A 14 11.08 22.08 15.08
CA ASP A 14 9.88 22.41 14.31
C ASP A 14 10.02 23.82 13.71
N VAL A 15 10.86 23.92 12.70
CA VAL A 15 11.12 25.16 11.94
C VAL A 15 10.92 24.90 10.46
N ALA A 16 10.55 25.94 9.74
CA ALA A 16 10.39 25.88 8.28
C ALA A 16 11.65 25.32 7.61
N GLY A 17 11.47 24.38 6.69
CA GLY A 17 12.56 23.69 5.99
C GLY A 17 12.91 22.30 6.54
N ASN A 18 12.38 21.91 7.71
CA ASN A 18 12.56 20.56 8.26
C ASN A 18 11.45 19.56 7.84
N GLU A 19 10.46 20.00 7.09
CA GLU A 19 9.35 19.16 6.60
C GLU A 19 9.85 17.90 5.86
N PRO A 20 10.89 17.95 5.01
CA PRO A 20 11.42 16.76 4.37
C PRO A 20 12.00 15.73 5.35
N ILE A 21 12.58 16.21 6.47
CA ILE A 21 13.13 15.34 7.54
C ILE A 21 11.98 14.60 8.25
N PHE A 22 10.91 15.32 8.60
CA PHE A 22 9.72 14.71 9.19
C PHE A 22 9.05 13.74 8.24
N ALA A 23 8.89 14.11 6.96
CA ALA A 23 8.32 13.22 5.95
C ALA A 23 9.15 11.93 5.81
N ARG A 24 10.47 12.04 5.75
CA ARG A 24 11.36 10.88 5.70
C ARG A 24 11.23 10.01 6.94
N LEU A 25 11.18 10.59 8.13
CA LEU A 25 11.01 9.85 9.39
C LEU A 25 9.69 9.06 9.40
N ILE A 26 8.61 9.65 8.86
CA ILE A 26 7.32 8.97 8.72
C ILE A 26 7.45 7.75 7.80
N PHE A 27 8.07 7.89 6.63
CA PHE A 27 8.23 6.79 5.68
C PHE A 27 9.16 5.68 6.20
N GLU A 28 10.23 6.04 6.88
CA GLU A 28 11.09 5.07 7.58
C GLU A 28 10.30 4.30 8.64
N SER A 29 9.51 4.99 9.44
CA SER A 29 8.68 4.38 10.48
C SER A 29 7.61 3.46 9.89
N LEU A 30 6.97 3.85 8.79
CA LEU A 30 6.00 3.02 8.09
C LEU A 30 6.63 1.75 7.52
N SER A 31 7.79 1.86 6.88
CA SER A 31 8.49 0.69 6.32
C SER A 31 8.89 -0.33 7.38
N VAL A 32 9.32 0.13 8.56
CA VAL A 32 9.60 -0.74 9.72
C VAL A 32 8.33 -1.45 10.21
N ARG A 33 7.21 -0.72 10.28
CA ARG A 33 5.91 -1.29 10.67
C ARG A 33 5.41 -2.32 9.67
N TYR A 34 5.58 -2.07 8.38
CA TYR A 34 5.23 -3.04 7.34
C TYR A 34 6.05 -4.32 7.47
N ALA A 35 7.37 -4.21 7.66
CA ALA A 35 8.23 -5.37 7.87
C ALA A 35 7.80 -6.19 9.10
N ALA A 36 7.51 -5.53 10.22
CA ALA A 36 7.04 -6.20 11.43
C ALA A 36 5.69 -6.90 11.22
N ALA A 37 4.74 -6.26 10.53
CA ALA A 37 3.43 -6.83 10.24
C ALA A 37 3.54 -8.06 9.33
N LEU A 38 4.37 -7.99 8.28
CA LEU A 38 4.60 -9.11 7.37
C LEU A 38 5.25 -10.30 8.08
N ALA A 39 6.26 -10.05 8.92
CA ALA A 39 6.88 -11.10 9.74
C ALA A 39 5.87 -11.78 10.68
N SER A 40 4.97 -11.00 11.28
CA SER A 40 3.89 -11.56 12.12
C SER A 40 2.92 -12.41 11.30
N LEU A 41 2.57 -11.98 10.08
CA LEU A 41 1.71 -12.75 9.18
C LEU A 41 2.37 -14.07 8.75
N GLU A 42 3.65 -14.06 8.41
CA GLU A 42 4.39 -15.28 8.10
C GLU A 42 4.35 -16.28 9.25
N GLN A 43 4.55 -15.79 10.48
CA GLN A 43 4.48 -16.64 11.68
C GLN A 43 3.08 -17.20 11.95
N MET A 44 2.04 -16.37 11.78
CA MET A 44 0.65 -16.78 12.02
C MET A 44 0.14 -17.79 11.01
N LEU A 45 0.56 -17.65 9.76
CA LEU A 45 0.09 -18.49 8.64
C LEU A 45 1.00 -19.67 8.35
N ASP A 46 2.17 -19.72 8.96
CA ASP A 46 3.24 -20.69 8.69
C ASP A 46 3.60 -20.76 7.19
N VAL A 47 3.72 -19.58 6.55
CA VAL A 47 4.06 -19.45 5.13
C VAL A 47 5.16 -18.42 4.94
N LYS A 48 5.91 -18.56 3.85
CA LYS A 48 6.85 -17.52 3.40
C LYS A 48 6.22 -16.66 2.34
N LEU A 49 6.23 -15.36 2.58
CA LEU A 49 5.78 -14.38 1.60
C LEU A 49 6.82 -14.21 0.50
N THR A 50 6.39 -14.12 -0.74
CA THR A 50 7.27 -14.02 -1.92
C THR A 50 7.27 -12.64 -2.56
N GLY A 51 6.34 -11.77 -2.18
CA GLY A 51 6.23 -10.40 -2.70
C GLY A 51 5.10 -9.63 -2.05
N ILE A 52 5.03 -8.36 -2.37
CA ILE A 52 4.03 -7.42 -1.87
C ILE A 52 3.32 -6.78 -3.07
N HIS A 53 1.99 -6.78 -3.07
CA HIS A 53 1.20 -5.95 -3.97
C HIS A 53 0.83 -4.64 -3.28
N MET A 54 1.35 -3.52 -3.78
CA MET A 54 1.04 -2.19 -3.24
C MET A 54 0.03 -1.49 -4.15
N LEU A 55 -1.16 -1.24 -3.62
CA LEU A 55 -2.29 -0.62 -4.29
C LEU A 55 -2.58 0.75 -3.69
N GLY A 56 -3.29 1.59 -4.44
CA GLY A 56 -3.73 2.90 -3.96
C GLY A 56 -2.63 3.96 -4.01
N GLY A 57 -2.88 5.13 -3.42
CA GLY A 57 -2.02 6.31 -3.53
C GLY A 57 -0.58 6.14 -3.00
N ALA A 58 -0.36 5.21 -2.08
CA ALA A 58 0.96 4.93 -1.51
C ALA A 58 1.98 4.46 -2.55
N ASN A 59 1.54 3.80 -3.62
CA ASN A 59 2.39 3.29 -4.70
C ASN A 59 3.10 4.41 -5.51
N ARG A 60 2.58 5.64 -5.48
CA ARG A 60 3.20 6.82 -6.12
C ARG A 60 4.44 7.30 -5.37
N ASN A 61 4.58 6.93 -4.10
CA ASN A 61 5.71 7.36 -3.28
C ASN A 61 6.90 6.41 -3.46
N LYS A 62 7.78 6.74 -4.40
CA LYS A 62 8.97 5.94 -4.72
C LYS A 62 9.90 5.73 -3.52
N LEU A 63 9.96 6.69 -2.58
CA LEU A 63 10.77 6.54 -1.38
C LEU A 63 10.18 5.47 -0.45
N LEU A 64 8.87 5.50 -0.21
CA LEU A 64 8.19 4.50 0.62
C LEU A 64 8.30 3.09 0.02
N VAL A 65 8.11 2.98 -1.31
CA VAL A 65 8.29 1.70 -2.03
C VAL A 65 9.69 1.15 -1.78
N ARG A 66 10.72 1.94 -2.07
CA ARG A 66 12.13 1.53 -1.87
C ARG A 66 12.43 1.13 -0.43
N LEU A 67 12.05 1.96 0.54
CA LEU A 67 12.28 1.68 1.95
C LEU A 67 11.57 0.39 2.40
N THR A 68 10.37 0.13 1.86
CA THR A 68 9.64 -1.10 2.17
C THR A 68 10.35 -2.32 1.58
N GLU A 69 10.81 -2.26 0.33
CA GLU A 69 11.61 -3.35 -0.27
C GLU A 69 12.89 -3.61 0.52
N GLU A 70 13.63 -2.55 0.87
CA GLU A 70 14.88 -2.64 1.64
C GLU A 70 14.66 -3.29 3.02
N ARG A 71 13.54 -2.97 3.70
CA ARG A 71 13.23 -3.47 5.05
C ARG A 71 12.67 -4.88 5.07
N THR A 72 11.88 -5.24 4.07
CA THR A 72 11.20 -6.55 3.99
C THR A 72 12.00 -7.59 3.23
N GLY A 73 12.90 -7.18 2.36
CA GLY A 73 13.57 -8.07 1.39
C GLY A 73 12.65 -8.59 0.30
N LEU A 74 11.39 -8.13 0.25
CA LEU A 74 10.38 -8.57 -0.72
C LEU A 74 10.24 -7.55 -1.84
N LYS A 75 10.02 -8.04 -3.07
CA LYS A 75 9.73 -7.18 -4.22
C LYS A 75 8.30 -6.65 -4.15
N ILE A 76 8.15 -5.36 -4.47
CA ILE A 76 6.85 -4.70 -4.54
C ILE A 76 6.38 -4.66 -5.98
N GLN A 77 5.22 -5.27 -6.23
CA GLN A 77 4.48 -5.11 -7.47
C GLN A 77 3.50 -3.94 -7.29
N ILE A 78 3.71 -2.91 -8.09
CA ILE A 78 2.86 -1.71 -8.07
C ILE A 78 1.60 -2.01 -8.90
N GLY A 79 0.45 -1.94 -8.24
CA GLY A 79 -0.85 -2.07 -8.88
C GLY A 79 -1.49 -0.72 -9.18
N GLN A 80 -2.77 -0.75 -9.56
CA GLN A 80 -3.55 0.44 -9.87
C GLN A 80 -3.67 1.38 -8.68
N THR A 81 -3.49 2.67 -8.93
CA THR A 81 -3.58 3.72 -7.90
C THR A 81 -5.00 3.84 -7.35
N GLU A 82 -6.00 3.76 -8.24
CA GLU A 82 -7.42 3.90 -7.90
C GLU A 82 -8.15 2.54 -7.84
N SER A 83 -7.46 1.48 -7.39
CA SER A 83 -7.97 0.10 -7.38
C SER A 83 -9.31 -0.05 -6.68
N THR A 84 -9.55 0.68 -5.60
CA THR A 84 -10.84 0.63 -4.87
C THR A 84 -11.97 1.21 -5.70
N THR A 85 -11.74 2.37 -6.34
CA THR A 85 -12.73 3.04 -7.20
C THR A 85 -13.02 2.19 -8.43
N VAL A 86 -11.97 1.70 -9.10
CA VAL A 86 -12.10 0.81 -10.26
C VAL A 86 -12.85 -0.48 -9.89
N GLY A 87 -12.50 -1.11 -8.77
CA GLY A 87 -13.16 -2.32 -8.31
C GLY A 87 -14.65 -2.11 -8.02
N ASN A 88 -15.00 -1.04 -7.31
CA ASN A 88 -16.40 -0.70 -7.04
C ASN A 88 -17.18 -0.43 -8.32
N LEU A 89 -16.61 0.32 -9.25
CA LEU A 89 -17.28 0.63 -10.53
C LEU A 89 -17.43 -0.63 -11.39
N ALA A 90 -16.43 -1.50 -11.43
CA ALA A 90 -16.49 -2.76 -12.15
C ALA A 90 -17.63 -3.67 -11.64
N VAL A 91 -17.81 -3.76 -10.32
CA VAL A 91 -18.90 -4.52 -9.72
C VAL A 91 -20.25 -3.92 -10.08
N GLN A 92 -20.41 -2.59 -10.03
CA GLN A 92 -21.66 -1.92 -10.38
C GLN A 92 -22.01 -2.10 -11.86
N LEU A 93 -21.03 -1.96 -12.77
CA LEU A 93 -21.25 -2.17 -14.20
C LEU A 93 -21.60 -3.62 -14.52
N ALA A 94 -20.90 -4.58 -13.93
CA ALA A 94 -21.20 -6.00 -14.09
C ALA A 94 -22.61 -6.33 -13.57
N SER A 95 -23.01 -5.76 -12.43
CA SER A 95 -24.35 -5.94 -11.86
C SER A 95 -25.42 -5.33 -12.76
N SER A 96 -25.18 -4.15 -13.31
CA SER A 96 -26.11 -3.49 -14.24
C SER A 96 -26.28 -4.30 -15.53
N GLU A 97 -25.17 -4.78 -16.12
CA GLU A 97 -25.18 -5.64 -17.32
C GLU A 97 -25.98 -6.93 -17.07
N ASN A 98 -25.90 -7.47 -15.85
CA ASN A 98 -26.56 -8.72 -15.48
C ASN A 98 -28.00 -8.55 -14.94
N GLY A 99 -28.57 -7.35 -15.06
CA GLY A 99 -29.93 -7.04 -14.62
C GLY A 99 -30.16 -7.22 -13.13
N GLY A 100 -29.15 -6.90 -12.29
CA GLY A 100 -29.22 -7.00 -10.84
C GLY A 100 -29.12 -8.42 -10.28
N ARG A 101 -28.84 -9.42 -11.12
CA ARG A 101 -28.56 -10.80 -10.67
C ARG A 101 -27.15 -10.91 -10.09
N PRO A 102 -26.86 -11.95 -9.30
CA PRO A 102 -25.51 -12.20 -8.79
C PRO A 102 -24.47 -12.20 -9.91
N VAL A 103 -23.36 -11.49 -9.70
CA VAL A 103 -22.26 -11.34 -10.68
C VAL A 103 -21.16 -12.32 -10.35
N ASP A 104 -20.58 -12.91 -11.37
CA ASP A 104 -19.39 -13.74 -11.23
C ASP A 104 -18.10 -12.93 -11.34
N ALA A 105 -17.00 -13.53 -10.91
CA ALA A 105 -15.69 -12.91 -10.94
C ALA A 105 -15.22 -12.56 -12.37
N ALA A 106 -15.63 -13.35 -13.37
CA ALA A 106 -15.23 -13.13 -14.76
C ALA A 106 -15.84 -11.84 -15.32
N SER A 107 -17.13 -11.59 -15.04
CA SER A 107 -17.83 -10.35 -15.41
C SER A 107 -17.19 -9.12 -14.74
N ILE A 108 -16.83 -9.22 -13.46
CA ILE A 108 -16.14 -8.14 -12.73
C ILE A 108 -14.77 -7.88 -13.35
N CYS A 109 -13.97 -8.93 -13.61
CA CYS A 109 -12.66 -8.81 -14.24
C CYS A 109 -12.72 -8.20 -15.65
N LYS A 110 -13.73 -8.53 -16.45
CA LYS A 110 -13.99 -7.91 -17.76
C LYS A 110 -14.09 -6.39 -17.63
N TRP A 111 -14.94 -5.90 -16.74
CA TRP A 111 -15.14 -4.47 -16.52
C TRP A 111 -13.93 -3.78 -15.89
N ALA A 112 -13.25 -4.46 -14.95
CA ALA A 112 -12.01 -3.94 -14.36
C ALA A 112 -10.92 -3.71 -15.42
N LYS A 113 -10.77 -4.62 -16.38
CA LYS A 113 -9.84 -4.46 -17.50
C LYS A 113 -10.19 -3.26 -18.38
N VAL A 114 -11.45 -3.14 -18.79
CA VAL A 114 -11.92 -2.00 -19.59
C VAL A 114 -11.64 -0.67 -18.90
N LEU A 115 -11.81 -0.58 -17.59
CA LEU A 115 -11.56 0.63 -16.80
C LEU A 115 -10.08 0.93 -16.56
N CYS A 116 -9.19 -0.03 -16.80
CA CYS A 116 -7.74 0.12 -16.61
C CYS A 116 -6.96 0.32 -17.92
N GLU A 117 -7.61 0.22 -19.08
CA GLU A 117 -6.98 0.32 -20.41
C GLU A 117 -6.82 1.77 -20.94
N GLU A 118 -6.84 2.81 -20.05
CA GLU A 118 -6.51 4.20 -20.43
C GLU A 118 -5.03 4.52 -20.23
#